data_4127c602f76c56b31f455d1f776f6f81
#
_entry.id   4127c602f76c56b31f455d1f776f6f81
#
_cell.length_a   1.000
_cell.length_b   1.000
_cell.length_c   1.000
_cell.angle_alpha   90.00
_cell.angle_beta   90.00
_cell.angle_gamma   90.00
#
_symmetry.space_group_name_H-M   'P 1'
#
loop_
_entity.id
_entity.type
_entity.pdbx_description
1 polymer ?
#
loop_
_entity_poly.entity_id
_entity_poly.type
_entity_poly.pdbx_seq_one_letter_code
_entity_poly.pdbx_strand_id
1 'polypeptide(L)'
;MKLDSMYQDVILDHYKHPHGRGLRPGDAEVHHVNPTCGDEITLRVKYDGSRIEDVSYEGQGCSISQASASVLNDLLVGKELAEAQHIQGVFLELMQSKGKLEPDDAMEEVLEDAVAFAGVSKYPARVKCALLSWMAWKDATAQALGESVERKTA
;
A
#
# COMPACT_ATOMS: atom_id res chain seq x y z
N MET A 1 9.00 -17.41 9.27
CA MET A 1 8.22 -16.24 9.70
C MET A 1 6.99 -16.73 10.44
N LYS A 2 6.82 -16.25 11.67
CA LYS A 2 5.76 -16.74 12.54
C LYS A 2 4.62 -15.71 12.55
N LEU A 3 3.59 -15.96 11.78
CA LEU A 3 2.40 -15.12 11.71
C LEU A 3 1.23 -15.85 12.35
N ASP A 4 0.29 -15.09 12.90
CA ASP A 4 -1.00 -15.64 13.31
C ASP A 4 -1.65 -16.31 12.09
N SER A 5 -2.26 -17.48 12.27
CA SER A 5 -2.83 -18.26 11.16
C SER A 5 -3.93 -17.51 10.44
N MET A 6 -4.73 -16.74 11.17
CA MET A 6 -5.78 -15.92 10.57
C MET A 6 -5.18 -14.81 9.69
N TYR A 7 -4.08 -14.20 10.12
CA TYR A 7 -3.38 -13.18 9.36
C TYR A 7 -2.75 -13.79 8.09
N GLN A 8 -2.21 -15.00 8.19
CA GLN A 8 -1.69 -15.71 7.03
C GLN A 8 -2.80 -15.97 6.01
N ASP A 9 -3.98 -16.34 6.46
CA ASP A 9 -5.13 -16.58 5.58
C ASP A 9 -5.55 -15.30 4.85
N VAL A 10 -5.55 -14.16 5.53
CA VAL A 10 -5.87 -12.85 4.93
C VAL A 10 -4.86 -12.52 3.83
N ILE A 11 -3.56 -12.68 4.11
CA ILE A 11 -2.50 -12.41 3.14
C ILE A 11 -2.63 -13.32 1.93
N LEU A 12 -2.87 -14.62 2.15
CA LEU A 12 -3.01 -15.58 1.07
C LEU A 12 -4.24 -15.31 0.21
N ASP A 13 -5.35 -14.92 0.82
CA ASP A 13 -6.57 -14.59 0.08
C ASP A 13 -6.33 -13.39 -0.85
N HIS A 14 -5.73 -12.33 -0.34
CA HIS A 14 -5.38 -11.16 -1.15
C HIS A 14 -4.38 -11.50 -2.26
N TYR A 15 -3.45 -12.40 -1.99
CA TYR A 15 -2.50 -12.85 -2.99
C TYR A 15 -3.18 -13.63 -4.13
N LYS A 16 -4.11 -14.50 -3.78
CA LYS A 16 -4.84 -15.32 -4.76
C LYS A 16 -5.90 -14.55 -5.53
N HIS A 17 -6.49 -13.56 -4.88
CA HIS A 17 -7.59 -12.76 -5.44
C HIS A 17 -7.26 -11.27 -5.31
N PRO A 18 -6.24 -10.78 -6.05
CA PRO A 18 -5.78 -9.40 -5.89
C PRO A 18 -6.83 -8.39 -6.35
N HIS A 19 -7.14 -7.47 -5.44
CA HIS A 19 -8.10 -6.39 -5.70
C HIS A 19 -7.39 -5.22 -6.38
N GLY A 20 -8.03 -4.65 -7.40
CA GLY A 20 -7.51 -3.48 -8.09
C GLY A 20 -6.42 -3.74 -9.11
N ARG A 21 -6.07 -4.98 -9.33
CA ARG A 21 -5.04 -5.34 -10.32
C ARG A 21 -5.55 -5.10 -11.74
N GLY A 22 -4.63 -4.64 -12.60
CA GLY A 22 -4.94 -4.29 -14.00
C GLY A 22 -4.96 -2.79 -14.19
N LEU A 23 -4.00 -2.25 -14.97
CA LEU A 23 -3.86 -0.82 -15.14
C LEU A 23 -5.08 -0.19 -15.83
N ARG A 24 -5.60 0.87 -15.22
CA ARG A 24 -6.69 1.70 -15.74
C ARG A 24 -6.18 3.13 -15.87
N PRO A 25 -6.86 4.00 -16.66
CA PRO A 25 -6.44 5.41 -16.79
C PRO A 25 -6.33 6.10 -15.44
N GLY A 26 -5.31 6.94 -15.27
CA GLY A 26 -5.07 7.67 -14.04
C GLY A 26 -4.39 9.01 -14.29
N ASP A 27 -4.22 9.79 -13.23
CA ASP A 27 -3.61 11.12 -13.28
C ASP A 27 -2.09 11.07 -13.16
N ALA A 28 -1.56 10.00 -12.59
CA ALA A 28 -0.12 9.78 -12.48
C ALA A 28 0.19 8.30 -12.48
N GLU A 29 1.37 7.96 -12.96
CA GLU A 29 1.88 6.59 -12.96
C GLU A 29 3.30 6.59 -12.44
N VAL A 30 3.64 5.61 -11.61
CA VAL A 30 4.99 5.39 -11.12
C VAL A 30 5.37 3.93 -11.28
N HIS A 31 6.69 3.68 -11.29
CA HIS A 31 7.23 2.32 -11.30
C HIS A 31 8.25 2.22 -10.17
N HIS A 32 8.02 1.30 -9.25
CA HIS A 32 8.91 1.08 -8.11
C HIS A 32 9.43 -0.35 -8.13
N VAL A 33 10.68 -0.50 -7.72
CA VAL A 33 11.38 -1.80 -7.69
C VAL A 33 11.99 -1.99 -6.31
N ASN A 34 11.91 -3.21 -5.80
CA ASN A 34 12.68 -3.66 -4.64
C ASN A 34 13.71 -4.67 -5.16
N PRO A 35 14.94 -4.23 -5.48
CA PRO A 35 15.92 -5.12 -6.10
C PRO A 35 16.37 -6.27 -5.20
N THR A 36 16.25 -6.12 -3.89
CA THR A 36 16.63 -7.17 -2.93
C THR A 36 15.76 -8.42 -3.09
N CYS A 37 14.46 -8.23 -3.36
CA CYS A 37 13.50 -9.34 -3.47
C CYS A 37 13.02 -9.56 -4.91
N GLY A 38 13.40 -8.73 -5.84
CA GLY A 38 12.90 -8.81 -7.21
C GLY A 38 11.45 -8.40 -7.37
N ASP A 39 10.89 -7.71 -6.39
CA ASP A 39 9.53 -7.17 -6.48
C ASP A 39 9.52 -5.91 -7.33
N GLU A 40 8.48 -5.75 -8.14
CA GLU A 40 8.26 -4.51 -8.89
C GLU A 40 6.77 -4.25 -9.03
N ILE A 41 6.42 -2.97 -9.13
CA ILE A 41 5.04 -2.53 -9.30
C ILE A 41 4.99 -1.28 -10.18
N THR A 42 4.05 -1.28 -11.12
CA THR A 42 3.62 -0.07 -11.83
C THR A 42 2.26 0.29 -11.26
N LEU A 43 2.10 1.51 -10.78
CA LEU A 43 0.90 1.92 -10.06
C LEU A 43 0.40 3.25 -10.61
N ARG A 44 -0.91 3.35 -10.83
CA ARG A 44 -1.59 4.55 -11.25
C ARG A 44 -2.60 4.99 -10.20
N VAL A 45 -2.72 6.29 -10.02
CA VAL A 45 -3.75 6.88 -9.16
C VAL A 45 -4.62 7.82 -9.96
N LYS A 46 -5.90 7.86 -9.62
CA LYS A 46 -6.86 8.80 -10.21
C LYS A 46 -7.60 9.48 -9.08
N TYR A 47 -7.70 10.81 -9.16
CA TYR A 47 -8.35 11.63 -8.15
C TYR A 47 -9.58 12.32 -8.71
N ASP A 48 -10.61 12.44 -7.87
CA ASP A 48 -11.76 13.32 -8.10
C ASP A 48 -11.69 14.38 -6.99
N GLY A 49 -11.14 15.56 -7.32
CA GLY A 49 -10.79 16.54 -6.29
C GLY A 49 -9.74 15.97 -5.33
N SER A 50 -10.07 15.91 -4.04
CA SER A 50 -9.21 15.34 -3.01
C SER A 50 -9.53 13.89 -2.69
N ARG A 51 -10.51 13.30 -3.39
CA ARG A 51 -10.94 11.93 -3.17
C ARG A 51 -10.23 10.98 -4.12
N ILE A 52 -9.79 9.85 -3.62
CA ILE A 52 -9.17 8.80 -4.44
C ILE A 52 -10.27 8.06 -5.20
N GLU A 53 -10.33 8.29 -6.50
CA GLU A 53 -11.32 7.63 -7.35
C GLU A 53 -10.89 6.21 -7.70
N ASP A 54 -9.60 6.01 -7.99
CA ASP A 54 -9.08 4.69 -8.35
C ASP A 54 -7.58 4.58 -8.05
N VAL A 55 -7.18 3.36 -7.73
CA VAL A 55 -5.79 2.94 -7.66
C VAL A 55 -5.69 1.65 -8.43
N SER A 56 -4.87 1.63 -9.48
CA SER A 56 -4.68 0.42 -10.29
C SER A 56 -3.20 0.10 -10.37
N TYR A 57 -2.90 -1.18 -10.58
CA TYR A 57 -1.51 -1.62 -10.58
C TYR A 57 -1.32 -2.88 -11.37
N GLU A 58 -0.08 -3.09 -11.82
CA GLU A 58 0.45 -4.36 -12.30
C GLU A 58 1.84 -4.53 -11.72
N GLY A 59 2.24 -5.77 -11.55
CA GLY A 59 3.56 -6.02 -11.03
C GLY A 59 3.79 -7.49 -10.77
N GLN A 60 4.97 -7.78 -10.26
CA GLN A 60 5.36 -9.14 -9.89
C GLN A 60 6.19 -9.08 -8.62
N GLY A 61 6.23 -10.18 -7.90
CA GLY A 61 6.97 -10.27 -6.65
C GLY A 61 6.42 -11.34 -5.74
N CYS A 62 6.86 -11.32 -4.50
CA CYS A 62 6.45 -12.31 -3.50
C CYS A 62 4.99 -12.12 -3.07
N SER A 63 4.46 -13.10 -2.34
CA SER A 63 3.08 -13.05 -1.86
C SER A 63 2.82 -11.84 -0.96
N ILE A 64 3.81 -11.40 -0.20
CA ILE A 64 3.66 -10.26 0.70
C ILE A 64 3.49 -8.96 -0.09
N SER A 65 4.31 -8.72 -1.12
CA SER A 65 4.18 -7.51 -1.93
C SER A 65 2.87 -7.49 -2.71
N GLN A 66 2.46 -8.62 -3.26
CA GLN A 66 1.22 -8.74 -4.03
C GLN A 66 -0.01 -8.54 -3.13
N ALA A 67 -0.03 -9.20 -1.98
CA ALA A 67 -1.14 -9.06 -1.02
C ALA A 67 -1.25 -7.62 -0.49
N SER A 68 -0.11 -6.99 -0.23
CA SER A 68 -0.09 -5.61 0.28
C SER A 68 -0.69 -4.63 -0.73
N ALA A 69 -0.40 -4.79 -2.01
CA ALA A 69 -1.00 -3.95 -3.07
C ALA A 69 -2.53 -4.11 -3.12
N SER A 70 -3.02 -5.33 -2.97
CA SER A 70 -4.45 -5.62 -2.92
C SER A 70 -5.12 -4.97 -1.71
N VAL A 71 -4.51 -5.07 -0.54
CA VAL A 71 -5.01 -4.45 0.69
C VAL A 71 -5.02 -2.93 0.56
N LEU A 72 -3.97 -2.34 0.01
CA LEU A 72 -3.91 -0.90 -0.23
C LEU A 72 -5.10 -0.43 -1.08
N ASN A 73 -5.38 -1.15 -2.15
CA ASN A 73 -6.52 -0.84 -3.03
C ASN A 73 -7.83 -0.79 -2.24
N ASP A 74 -8.10 -1.83 -1.43
CA ASP A 74 -9.31 -1.90 -0.63
C ASP A 74 -9.42 -0.76 0.38
N LEU A 75 -8.30 -0.39 1.00
CA LEU A 75 -8.31 0.62 2.05
C LEU A 75 -8.41 2.04 1.52
N LEU A 76 -7.77 2.34 0.39
CA LEU A 76 -7.59 3.73 -0.04
C LEU A 76 -8.59 4.20 -1.07
N VAL A 77 -9.10 3.32 -1.92
CA VAL A 77 -10.06 3.74 -2.95
C VAL A 77 -11.35 4.23 -2.30
N GLY A 78 -11.79 5.41 -2.70
CA GLY A 78 -12.98 6.05 -2.14
C GLY A 78 -12.73 6.94 -0.93
N LYS A 79 -11.50 6.96 -0.42
CA LYS A 79 -11.15 7.79 0.74
C LYS A 79 -10.71 9.20 0.32
N GLU A 80 -10.93 10.17 1.22
CA GLU A 80 -10.31 11.47 1.07
C GLU A 80 -8.81 11.37 1.28
N LEU A 81 -8.05 12.24 0.62
CA LEU A 81 -6.59 12.23 0.68
C LEU A 81 -6.07 12.27 2.12
N ALA A 82 -6.62 13.15 2.97
CA ALA A 82 -6.17 13.27 4.36
C ALA A 82 -6.36 11.97 5.13
N GLU A 83 -7.48 11.28 4.92
CA GLU A 83 -7.74 9.99 5.55
C GLU A 83 -6.79 8.91 5.05
N ALA A 84 -6.55 8.88 3.74
CA ALA A 84 -5.62 7.93 3.13
C ALA A 84 -4.20 8.13 3.64
N GLN A 85 -3.76 9.37 3.80
CA GLN A 85 -2.46 9.69 4.36
C GLN A 85 -2.34 9.25 5.82
N HIS A 86 -3.42 9.39 6.59
CA HIS A 86 -3.46 8.90 7.97
C HIS A 86 -3.31 7.38 8.01
N ILE A 87 -4.06 6.67 7.17
CA ILE A 87 -3.98 5.20 7.07
C ILE A 87 -2.55 4.78 6.72
N GLN A 88 -1.94 5.42 5.73
CA GLN A 88 -0.56 5.12 5.35
C GLN A 88 0.41 5.35 6.51
N GLY A 89 0.25 6.46 7.23
CA GLY A 89 1.10 6.77 8.38
C GLY A 89 1.03 5.70 9.46
N VAL A 90 -0.17 5.21 9.75
CA VAL A 90 -0.38 4.14 10.74
C VAL A 90 0.25 2.83 10.26
N PHE A 91 0.07 2.49 8.99
CA PHE A 91 0.69 1.29 8.42
C PHE A 91 2.22 1.38 8.46
N LEU A 92 2.78 2.51 8.10
CA LEU A 92 4.23 2.74 8.13
C LEU A 92 4.77 2.59 9.57
N GLU A 93 4.07 3.16 10.55
CA GLU A 93 4.43 3.02 11.96
C GLU A 93 4.48 1.54 12.38
N LEU A 94 3.45 0.76 12.00
CA LEU A 94 3.41 -0.66 12.28
C LEU A 94 4.59 -1.39 11.63
N MET A 95 4.89 -1.09 10.37
CA MET A 95 5.97 -1.75 9.64
C MET A 95 7.35 -1.38 10.19
N GLN A 96 7.52 -0.18 10.74
CA GLN A 96 8.79 0.29 11.30
C GLN A 96 8.97 -0.09 12.77
N SER A 97 7.99 -0.73 13.38
CA SER A 97 8.02 -1.05 14.81
C SER A 97 8.97 -2.18 15.19
N LYS A 98 9.50 -2.91 14.22
CA LYS A 98 10.39 -4.07 14.44
C LYS A 98 9.73 -5.15 15.29
N GLY A 99 8.43 -5.33 15.12
CA GLY A 99 7.64 -6.31 15.85
C GLY A 99 7.27 -5.90 17.27
N LYS A 100 7.55 -4.66 17.66
CA LYS A 100 7.27 -4.19 19.02
C LYS A 100 5.86 -3.66 19.20
N LEU A 101 5.20 -3.30 18.12
CA LEU A 101 3.85 -2.75 18.17
C LEU A 101 2.84 -3.86 17.90
N GLU A 102 1.95 -4.08 18.87
CA GLU A 102 0.84 -5.01 18.68
C GLU A 102 -0.42 -4.22 18.34
N PRO A 103 -1.12 -4.57 17.25
CA PRO A 103 -2.33 -3.87 16.88
C PRO A 103 -3.39 -3.92 17.99
N ASP A 104 -3.87 -2.77 18.40
CA ASP A 104 -5.02 -2.64 19.31
C ASP A 104 -6.29 -2.43 18.46
N ASP A 105 -7.43 -2.32 19.14
CA ASP A 105 -8.73 -2.15 18.47
C ASP A 105 -8.75 -0.89 17.60
N ALA A 106 -8.12 0.20 18.05
CA ALA A 106 -8.08 1.44 17.29
C ALA A 106 -7.27 1.28 16.00
N MET A 107 -6.15 0.59 16.06
CA MET A 107 -5.32 0.31 14.88
C MET A 107 -6.02 -0.63 13.90
N GLU A 108 -6.69 -1.66 14.41
CA GLU A 108 -7.47 -2.58 13.58
C GLU A 108 -8.59 -1.85 12.83
N GLU A 109 -9.23 -0.90 13.48
CA GLU A 109 -10.28 -0.09 12.86
C GLU A 109 -9.73 0.75 11.70
N VAL A 110 -8.53 1.30 11.85
CA VAL A 110 -7.88 2.11 10.81
C VAL A 110 -7.33 1.24 9.67
N LEU A 111 -6.65 0.16 10.01
CA LEU A 111 -5.91 -0.65 9.05
C LEU A 111 -6.71 -1.80 8.44
N GLU A 112 -7.79 -2.24 9.09
CA GLU A 112 -8.59 -3.37 8.62
C GLU A 112 -7.67 -4.56 8.26
N ASP A 113 -7.71 -5.09 7.05
CA ASP A 113 -6.90 -6.24 6.64
C ASP A 113 -5.39 -5.97 6.69
N ALA A 114 -4.97 -4.72 6.69
CA ALA A 114 -3.55 -4.38 6.75
C ALA A 114 -2.89 -4.77 8.09
N VAL A 115 -3.66 -4.99 9.15
CA VAL A 115 -3.11 -5.51 10.43
C VAL A 115 -2.49 -6.90 10.26
N ALA A 116 -2.89 -7.63 9.23
CA ALA A 116 -2.33 -8.96 8.94
C ALA A 116 -0.81 -8.91 8.71
N PHE A 117 -0.27 -7.75 8.36
CA PHE A 117 1.17 -7.58 8.16
C PHE A 117 1.96 -7.30 9.45
N ALA A 118 1.30 -7.26 10.61
CA ALA A 118 1.97 -6.99 11.89
C ALA A 118 3.16 -7.92 12.14
N GLY A 119 3.02 -9.22 11.86
CA GLY A 119 4.11 -10.18 12.02
C GLY A 119 5.26 -9.96 11.05
N VAL A 120 4.98 -9.35 9.90
CA VAL A 120 6.00 -9.03 8.89
C VAL A 120 6.98 -7.98 9.42
N SER A 121 6.54 -7.12 10.33
CA SER A 121 7.35 -6.03 10.86
C SER A 121 8.61 -6.51 11.58
N LYS A 122 8.66 -7.79 11.99
CA LYS A 122 9.83 -8.40 12.62
C LYS A 122 10.96 -8.71 11.62
N TYR A 123 10.68 -8.67 10.33
CA TYR A 123 11.59 -9.13 9.29
C TYR A 123 11.90 -7.99 8.31
N PRO A 124 13.04 -7.29 8.49
CA PRO A 124 13.35 -6.08 7.71
C PRO A 124 13.25 -6.25 6.19
N ALA A 125 13.72 -7.40 5.67
CA ALA A 125 13.65 -7.65 4.22
C ALA A 125 12.20 -7.74 3.73
N ARG A 126 11.30 -8.30 4.55
CA ARG A 126 9.89 -8.44 4.21
C ARG A 126 9.11 -7.14 4.41
N VAL A 127 9.54 -6.30 5.32
CA VAL A 127 8.97 -4.95 5.49
C VAL A 127 9.04 -4.18 4.17
N LYS A 128 10.17 -4.27 3.47
CA LYS A 128 10.33 -3.62 2.16
C LYS A 128 9.34 -4.14 1.14
N CYS A 129 9.05 -5.44 1.16
CA CYS A 129 8.04 -6.04 0.28
C CYS A 129 6.64 -5.50 0.60
N ALA A 130 6.30 -5.41 1.88
CA ALA A 130 4.99 -4.91 2.31
C ALA A 130 4.81 -3.43 1.98
N LEU A 131 5.88 -2.64 2.03
CA LEU A 131 5.82 -1.19 1.81
C LEU A 131 5.89 -0.77 0.34
N LEU A 132 6.27 -1.66 -0.57
CA LEU A 132 6.53 -1.30 -1.96
C LEU A 132 5.35 -0.56 -2.60
N SER A 133 4.15 -1.13 -2.53
CA SER A 133 2.95 -0.52 -3.12
C SER A 133 2.56 0.78 -2.40
N TRP A 134 2.75 0.85 -1.09
CA TRP A 134 2.40 2.01 -0.29
C TRP A 134 3.31 3.21 -0.61
N MET A 135 4.60 2.95 -0.81
CA MET A 135 5.54 3.99 -1.21
C MET A 135 5.30 4.42 -2.66
N ALA A 136 4.92 3.48 -3.53
CA ALA A 136 4.53 3.80 -4.90
C ALA A 136 3.29 4.69 -4.93
N TRP A 137 2.28 4.37 -4.10
CA TRP A 137 1.07 5.20 -3.99
C TRP A 137 1.42 6.63 -3.51
N LYS A 138 2.27 6.73 -2.52
CA LYS A 138 2.71 8.03 -2.00
C LYS A 138 3.38 8.87 -3.09
N ASP A 139 4.27 8.25 -3.86
CA ASP A 139 4.98 8.90 -4.96
C ASP A 139 4.02 9.31 -6.08
N ALA A 140 3.14 8.41 -6.51
CA ALA A 140 2.16 8.72 -7.55
C ALA A 140 1.21 9.84 -7.11
N THR A 141 0.80 9.85 -5.86
CA THR A 141 -0.04 10.90 -5.28
C THR A 141 0.68 12.25 -5.30
N ALA A 142 1.94 12.27 -4.88
CA ALA A 142 2.74 13.49 -4.91
C ALA A 142 2.86 14.03 -6.34
N GLN A 143 3.08 13.17 -7.33
CA GLN A 143 3.15 13.58 -8.72
C GLN A 143 1.81 14.09 -9.25
N ALA A 144 0.72 13.40 -8.95
CA ALA A 144 -0.60 13.79 -9.41
C ALA A 144 -1.01 15.16 -8.87
N LEU A 145 -0.72 15.43 -7.61
CA LEU A 145 -1.10 16.68 -6.95
C LEU A 145 -0.02 17.75 -7.04
N GLY A 146 1.24 17.34 -7.00
CA GLY A 146 2.39 18.24 -7.03
C GLY A 146 2.65 18.86 -8.39
N GLU A 147 2.41 18.14 -9.47
CA GLU A 147 2.60 18.66 -10.83
C GLU A 147 1.79 19.92 -11.06
N SER A 148 0.57 19.97 -10.54
CA SER A 148 -0.28 21.14 -10.66
C SER A 148 0.32 22.36 -9.94
N VAL A 149 0.98 22.13 -8.80
CA VAL A 149 1.63 23.20 -8.04
C VAL A 149 2.91 23.65 -8.74
N GLU A 150 3.72 22.71 -9.23
CA GLU A 150 4.95 23.01 -9.93
C GLU A 150 4.70 23.80 -11.22
N ARG A 151 3.66 23.44 -11.97
CA ARG A 151 3.27 24.17 -13.18
C ARG A 151 2.85 25.60 -12.89
N LYS A 152 2.26 25.85 -11.73
CA LYS A 152 1.85 27.18 -11.32
C LYS A 152 3.02 28.04 -10.86
N THR A 153 4.09 27.42 -10.38
CA THR A 153 5.28 28.10 -9.90
C THR A 153 6.36 28.26 -10.95
N ALA A 154 6.27 27.48 -12.00
CA ALA A 154 7.19 27.58 -13.12
C ALA A 154 6.75 28.68 -14.07
#